data_d5aca85444607373724b39076e9d4ddb
#
_entry.id   d5aca85444607373724b39076e9d4ddb
#
_cell.length_a   1.000
_cell.length_b   1.000
_cell.length_c   1.000
_cell.angle_alpha   90.00
_cell.angle_beta   90.00
_cell.angle_gamma   90.00
#
_symmetry.space_group_name_H-M   'P 1'
#
loop_
_entity.id
_entity.type
_entity.pdbx_description
1 polymer ?
#
loop_
_entity_poly.entity_id
_entity_poly.type
_entity_poly.pdbx_seq_one_letter_code
_entity_poly.pdbx_strand_id
1 'polypeptide(L)'
;PQLKDGTKLYGMQHKYDETCLFFPSQSQTCHAYCSFCFRWPQFVGMDEMKFAMREGEQLVQYLKEHPEISDVLFTGGDPMIMKASMFSVYTDALLDAKLPNLKTIRIGTKAVSYWPYKFLTDSDADETLKNFEKIVKSGTHLAIMAHFNHLVELSTDPIKEAIKRIRNTGAQIRTQSPLLAHINDDADMWAKMWQKQVSLGCIPYYMFVVRDTGAQQYFGVPLVKAEKIFRTAFRKVSGLARTVRGPSMSATPGKVHVLGVSEINGQKVMALQLLQGRESEWVGVPFFAKYDENAIWLDDLEPAFGKKFFFEDELKTKYTKTA
;
A
#
# COMPACT_ATOMS: atom_id res chain seq x y z
N PRO A 1 -17.05 5.69 5.38
CA PRO A 1 -17.75 6.33 4.26
C PRO A 1 -19.24 6.05 4.30
N GLN A 2 -20.03 6.97 3.77
CA GLN A 2 -21.47 6.81 3.59
C GLN A 2 -21.93 7.58 2.33
N LEU A 3 -23.01 7.12 1.71
CA LEU A 3 -23.66 7.81 0.61
C LEU A 3 -24.44 9.03 1.11
N LYS A 4 -24.80 9.93 0.21
CA LYS A 4 -25.61 11.13 0.53
C LYS A 4 -26.95 10.81 1.16
N ASP A 5 -27.53 9.64 0.88
CA ASP A 5 -28.76 9.15 1.49
C ASP A 5 -28.57 8.58 2.91
N GLY A 6 -27.34 8.58 3.42
CA GLY A 6 -26.99 8.08 4.75
C GLY A 6 -26.61 6.60 4.79
N THR A 7 -26.62 5.87 3.67
CA THR A 7 -26.22 4.45 3.61
C THR A 7 -24.74 4.30 3.97
N LYS A 8 -24.44 3.56 5.03
CA LYS A 8 -23.06 3.29 5.47
C LYS A 8 -22.40 2.23 4.58
N LEU A 9 -21.16 2.50 4.16
CA LEU A 9 -20.37 1.65 3.29
C LEU A 9 -19.25 0.96 4.07
N TYR A 10 -19.53 -0.22 4.61
CA TYR A 10 -18.60 -0.93 5.51
C TYR A 10 -17.38 -1.53 4.80
N GLY A 11 -17.41 -1.71 3.49
CA GLY A 11 -16.29 -2.24 2.69
C GLY A 11 -15.47 -1.19 1.98
N MET A 12 -15.42 0.04 2.49
CA MET A 12 -14.67 1.13 1.89
C MET A 12 -13.92 1.95 2.92
N GLN A 13 -12.76 2.49 2.51
CA GLN A 13 -12.01 3.50 3.28
C GLN A 13 -11.63 4.65 2.36
N HIS A 14 -12.00 5.86 2.73
CA HIS A 14 -11.62 7.09 2.06
C HIS A 14 -10.84 7.95 3.06
N LYS A 15 -9.51 7.76 3.07
CA LYS A 15 -8.61 8.46 4.01
C LYS A 15 -7.92 9.66 3.37
N TYR A 16 -7.70 9.62 2.07
CA TYR A 16 -7.06 10.66 1.26
C TYR A 16 -8.00 11.05 0.15
N ASP A 17 -8.08 12.33 -0.17
CA ASP A 17 -9.07 12.87 -1.10
C ASP A 17 -9.13 12.11 -2.43
N GLU A 18 -7.96 11.79 -3.00
CA GLU A 18 -7.87 11.18 -4.33
C GLU A 18 -7.97 9.65 -4.33
N THR A 19 -7.97 8.99 -3.16
CA THR A 19 -7.83 7.53 -3.09
C THR A 19 -8.90 6.86 -2.23
N CYS A 20 -9.64 5.94 -2.83
CA CYS A 20 -10.55 5.06 -2.14
C CYS A 20 -10.00 3.62 -2.08
N LEU A 21 -10.00 3.02 -0.89
CA LEU A 21 -9.76 1.60 -0.71
C LEU A 21 -11.09 0.86 -0.74
N PHE A 22 -11.14 -0.19 -1.54
CA PHE A 22 -12.30 -1.05 -1.68
C PHE A 22 -11.98 -2.49 -1.24
N PHE A 23 -12.84 -3.06 -0.43
CA PHE A 23 -12.71 -4.37 0.21
C PHE A 23 -13.83 -5.30 -0.26
N PRO A 24 -13.69 -5.96 -1.41
CA PRO A 24 -14.68 -6.93 -1.86
C PRO A 24 -14.88 -8.04 -0.83
N SER A 25 -16.12 -8.44 -0.56
CA SER A 25 -16.40 -9.47 0.44
C SER A 25 -15.73 -10.82 0.11
N GLN A 26 -15.61 -11.13 -1.18
CA GLN A 26 -14.98 -12.35 -1.67
C GLN A 26 -13.43 -12.32 -1.55
N SER A 27 -12.84 -11.17 -1.25
CA SER A 27 -11.40 -11.01 -1.04
C SER A 27 -10.99 -10.96 0.43
N GLN A 28 -11.91 -11.25 1.36
CA GLN A 28 -11.65 -11.17 2.80
C GLN A 28 -10.95 -12.41 3.38
N THR A 29 -10.48 -13.30 2.54
CA THR A 29 -9.53 -14.36 2.88
C THR A 29 -8.19 -14.08 2.22
N CYS A 30 -7.15 -14.82 2.61
CA CYS A 30 -5.83 -14.66 2.03
C CYS A 30 -5.15 -16.03 1.88
N HIS A 31 -4.44 -16.24 0.76
CA HIS A 31 -3.65 -17.44 0.51
C HIS A 31 -2.28 -17.39 1.21
N ALA A 32 -1.78 -16.20 1.58
CA ALA A 32 -0.41 -16.02 2.03
C ALA A 32 -0.24 -16.12 3.56
N TYR A 33 -1.23 -15.72 4.36
CA TYR A 33 -1.21 -15.76 5.83
C TYR A 33 0.12 -15.28 6.43
N CYS A 34 0.63 -14.14 5.97
CA CYS A 34 1.92 -13.60 6.42
C CYS A 34 1.91 -13.35 7.93
N SER A 35 2.96 -13.80 8.64
CA SER A 35 3.10 -13.64 10.08
C SER A 35 3.17 -12.17 10.55
N PHE A 36 3.55 -11.26 9.66
CA PHE A 36 3.58 -9.80 9.87
C PHE A 36 2.33 -9.09 9.34
N CYS A 37 1.24 -9.82 9.01
CA CYS A 37 0.05 -9.22 8.44
C CYS A 37 -0.67 -8.35 9.47
N PHE A 38 -0.77 -7.05 9.22
CA PHE A 38 -1.51 -6.13 10.10
C PHE A 38 -3.04 -6.25 9.97
N ARG A 39 -3.53 -6.94 8.92
CA ARG A 39 -4.96 -7.18 8.68
C ARG A 39 -5.45 -8.54 9.17
N TRP A 40 -4.58 -9.34 9.78
CA TRP A 40 -4.93 -10.68 10.21
C TRP A 40 -6.22 -10.77 11.07
N PRO A 41 -6.55 -9.79 11.95
CA PRO A 41 -7.78 -9.87 12.73
C PRO A 41 -9.06 -9.87 11.88
N GLN A 42 -8.99 -9.28 10.67
CA GLN A 42 -10.12 -9.22 9.74
C GLN A 42 -10.47 -10.58 9.11
N PHE A 43 -9.57 -11.58 9.21
CA PHE A 43 -9.72 -12.90 8.56
C PHE A 43 -9.98 -14.03 9.55
N VAL A 44 -9.70 -13.85 10.85
CA VAL A 44 -9.72 -14.94 11.85
C VAL A 44 -10.97 -14.97 12.72
N GLY A 45 -12.12 -14.56 12.17
CA GLY A 45 -13.41 -14.79 12.83
C GLY A 45 -13.85 -13.74 13.85
N MET A 46 -13.19 -12.58 13.91
CA MET A 46 -13.68 -11.44 14.69
C MET A 46 -14.73 -10.70 13.85
N ASP A 47 -16.00 -11.08 13.99
CA ASP A 47 -17.10 -10.52 13.16
C ASP A 47 -17.21 -9.00 13.24
N GLU A 48 -16.91 -8.42 14.38
CA GLU A 48 -16.87 -6.96 14.60
C GLU A 48 -15.81 -6.23 13.79
N MET A 49 -14.80 -6.96 13.30
CA MET A 49 -13.70 -6.40 12.49
C MET A 49 -13.82 -6.74 10.99
N LYS A 50 -14.91 -7.39 10.57
CA LYS A 50 -15.16 -7.66 9.15
C LYS A 50 -15.47 -6.38 8.41
N PHE A 51 -14.67 -6.13 7.39
CA PHE A 51 -14.72 -4.94 6.56
C PHE A 51 -14.89 -5.39 5.10
N ALA A 52 -16.12 -5.39 4.60
CA ALA A 52 -16.43 -6.02 3.32
C ALA A 52 -17.66 -5.41 2.63
N MET A 53 -17.65 -5.35 1.31
CA MET A 53 -18.79 -4.93 0.47
C MET A 53 -19.00 -5.91 -0.67
N ARG A 54 -20.27 -6.22 -0.96
CA ARG A 54 -20.69 -7.07 -2.08
C ARG A 54 -21.13 -6.27 -3.29
N GLU A 55 -21.67 -5.10 -3.05
CA GLU A 55 -22.39 -4.31 -4.04
C GLU A 55 -21.42 -3.36 -4.78
N GLY A 56 -21.03 -3.76 -6.00
CA GLY A 56 -20.23 -2.90 -6.89
C GLY A 56 -20.93 -1.59 -7.26
N GLU A 57 -22.26 -1.59 -7.31
CA GLU A 57 -23.08 -0.40 -7.61
C GLU A 57 -22.94 0.69 -6.53
N GLN A 58 -22.84 0.31 -5.27
CA GLN A 58 -22.61 1.27 -4.17
C GLN A 58 -21.23 1.92 -4.27
N LEU A 59 -20.20 1.18 -4.70
CA LEU A 59 -18.90 1.75 -5.00
C LEU A 59 -19.01 2.79 -6.11
N VAL A 60 -19.69 2.46 -7.21
CA VAL A 60 -19.92 3.38 -8.34
C VAL A 60 -20.67 4.64 -7.87
N GLN A 61 -21.73 4.45 -7.07
CA GLN A 61 -22.49 5.59 -6.54
C GLN A 61 -21.63 6.50 -5.67
N TYR A 62 -20.80 5.92 -4.79
CA TYR A 62 -19.88 6.69 -3.95
C TYR A 62 -18.89 7.52 -4.80
N LEU A 63 -18.32 6.92 -5.84
CA LEU A 63 -17.40 7.61 -6.74
C LEU A 63 -18.06 8.72 -7.57
N LYS A 64 -19.36 8.61 -7.88
CA LYS A 64 -20.14 9.70 -8.48
C LYS A 64 -20.35 10.87 -7.51
N GLU A 65 -20.53 10.58 -6.24
CA GLU A 65 -20.73 11.57 -5.18
C GLU A 65 -19.43 12.26 -4.75
N HIS A 66 -18.27 11.62 -5.04
CA HIS A 66 -16.93 12.04 -4.67
C HIS A 66 -16.02 12.17 -5.90
N PRO A 67 -16.19 13.22 -6.72
CA PRO A 67 -15.43 13.40 -7.96
C PRO A 67 -13.94 13.67 -7.75
N GLU A 68 -13.51 13.99 -6.53
CA GLU A 68 -12.10 14.10 -6.12
C GLU A 68 -11.37 12.75 -6.15
N ILE A 69 -12.07 11.63 -6.03
CA ILE A 69 -11.47 10.30 -6.09
C ILE A 69 -11.10 9.97 -7.54
N SER A 70 -9.82 9.79 -7.78
CA SER A 70 -9.28 9.39 -9.10
C SER A 70 -8.69 7.98 -9.12
N ASP A 71 -8.60 7.33 -7.95
CA ASP A 71 -7.84 6.10 -7.74
C ASP A 71 -8.58 5.16 -6.78
N VAL A 72 -8.90 3.96 -7.25
CA VAL A 72 -9.52 2.90 -6.44
C VAL A 72 -8.51 1.77 -6.24
N LEU A 73 -8.23 1.43 -4.98
CA LEU A 73 -7.38 0.31 -4.60
C LEU A 73 -8.23 -0.86 -4.09
N PHE A 74 -8.29 -1.93 -4.87
CA PHE A 74 -8.80 -3.23 -4.42
C PHE A 74 -7.82 -3.83 -3.41
N THR A 75 -8.33 -4.19 -2.24
CA THR A 75 -7.54 -4.74 -1.12
C THR A 75 -8.43 -5.65 -0.27
N GLY A 76 -7.93 -6.12 0.89
CA GLY A 76 -8.66 -7.03 1.78
C GLY A 76 -7.70 -8.02 2.41
N GLY A 77 -8.02 -9.31 2.36
CA GLY A 77 -7.04 -10.39 2.49
C GLY A 77 -6.10 -10.37 1.29
N ASP A 78 -6.56 -10.91 0.19
CA ASP A 78 -5.91 -10.73 -1.11
C ASP A 78 -6.98 -10.74 -2.23
N PRO A 79 -7.11 -9.68 -3.04
CA PRO A 79 -8.10 -9.62 -4.11
C PRO A 79 -7.94 -10.73 -5.16
N MET A 80 -6.73 -11.25 -5.36
CA MET A 80 -6.50 -12.31 -6.36
C MET A 80 -6.97 -13.70 -5.93
N ILE A 81 -7.49 -13.85 -4.70
CA ILE A 81 -8.19 -15.08 -4.30
C ILE A 81 -9.55 -15.22 -4.98
N MET A 82 -10.12 -14.11 -5.43
CA MET A 82 -11.36 -14.13 -6.19
C MET A 82 -11.16 -14.85 -7.53
N LYS A 83 -12.21 -15.56 -7.96
CA LYS A 83 -12.26 -16.03 -9.35
C LYS A 83 -12.35 -14.84 -10.30
N ALA A 84 -11.85 -14.99 -11.51
CA ALA A 84 -11.87 -13.95 -12.54
C ALA A 84 -13.29 -13.42 -12.79
N SER A 85 -14.30 -14.29 -12.81
CA SER A 85 -15.71 -13.92 -12.97
C SER A 85 -16.26 -13.06 -11.82
N MET A 86 -15.79 -13.26 -10.59
CA MET A 86 -16.18 -12.43 -9.45
C MET A 86 -15.47 -11.08 -9.46
N PHE A 87 -14.19 -11.06 -9.84
CA PHE A 87 -13.43 -9.83 -9.99
C PHE A 87 -14.02 -8.93 -11.09
N SER A 88 -14.44 -9.54 -12.22
CA SER A 88 -15.04 -8.79 -13.33
C SER A 88 -16.34 -8.09 -12.95
N VAL A 89 -17.16 -8.64 -12.06
CA VAL A 89 -18.39 -7.97 -11.60
C VAL A 89 -18.11 -6.57 -11.07
N TYR A 90 -17.06 -6.42 -10.27
CA TYR A 90 -16.69 -5.11 -9.70
C TYR A 90 -16.03 -4.19 -10.73
N THR A 91 -15.12 -4.74 -11.53
CA THR A 91 -14.40 -3.94 -12.53
C THR A 91 -15.32 -3.51 -13.66
N ASP A 92 -16.23 -4.38 -14.11
CA ASP A 92 -17.19 -4.05 -15.14
C ASP A 92 -18.14 -2.93 -14.69
N ALA A 93 -18.64 -3.01 -13.45
CA ALA A 93 -19.47 -1.94 -12.89
C ALA A 93 -18.74 -0.58 -12.93
N LEU A 94 -17.43 -0.55 -12.61
CA LEU A 94 -16.63 0.67 -12.67
C LEU A 94 -16.43 1.16 -14.11
N LEU A 95 -16.14 0.27 -15.05
CA LEU A 95 -15.88 0.62 -16.45
C LEU A 95 -17.17 1.07 -17.16
N ASP A 96 -18.29 0.37 -16.93
CA ASP A 96 -19.59 0.69 -17.52
C ASP A 96 -20.13 2.03 -17.03
N ALA A 97 -19.80 2.42 -15.80
CA ALA A 97 -20.15 3.71 -15.23
C ALA A 97 -19.49 4.91 -15.92
N LYS A 98 -18.41 4.69 -16.69
CA LYS A 98 -17.67 5.73 -17.46
C LYS A 98 -17.37 6.98 -16.64
N LEU A 99 -16.91 6.79 -15.40
CA LEU A 99 -16.64 7.89 -14.46
C LEU A 99 -15.47 8.76 -14.97
N PRO A 100 -15.66 10.04 -15.24
CA PRO A 100 -14.62 10.89 -15.81
C PRO A 100 -13.45 11.16 -14.85
N ASN A 101 -13.71 11.05 -13.55
CA ASN A 101 -12.71 11.22 -12.49
C ASN A 101 -11.86 9.96 -12.25
N LEU A 102 -12.38 8.74 -12.48
CA LEU A 102 -11.65 7.50 -12.24
C LEU A 102 -10.56 7.30 -13.29
N LYS A 103 -9.30 7.46 -12.89
CA LYS A 103 -8.12 7.33 -13.76
C LYS A 103 -7.35 6.04 -13.53
N THR A 104 -7.38 5.52 -12.30
CA THR A 104 -6.54 4.40 -11.88
C THR A 104 -7.33 3.36 -11.11
N ILE A 105 -7.11 2.11 -11.44
CA ILE A 105 -7.49 0.95 -10.63
C ILE A 105 -6.21 0.28 -10.17
N ARG A 106 -6.11 0.01 -8.87
CA ARG A 106 -4.99 -0.71 -8.27
C ARG A 106 -5.46 -2.00 -7.62
N ILE A 107 -4.61 -3.02 -7.65
CA ILE A 107 -4.85 -4.32 -7.03
C ILE A 107 -3.69 -4.62 -6.10
N GLY A 108 -3.94 -4.60 -4.78
CA GLY A 108 -2.93 -4.96 -3.78
C GLY A 108 -2.90 -6.47 -3.58
N THR A 109 -1.80 -7.14 -3.94
CA THR A 109 -1.72 -8.59 -3.90
C THR A 109 -0.33 -9.12 -3.57
N LYS A 110 -0.29 -10.27 -2.90
CA LYS A 110 0.90 -11.09 -2.74
C LYS A 110 0.90 -12.32 -3.67
N ALA A 111 -0.14 -12.50 -4.48
CA ALA A 111 -0.27 -13.67 -5.36
C ALA A 111 0.89 -13.76 -6.37
N VAL A 112 1.43 -12.63 -6.85
CA VAL A 112 2.56 -12.66 -7.79
C VAL A 112 3.76 -13.39 -7.21
N SER A 113 4.03 -13.24 -5.91
CA SER A 113 5.16 -13.90 -5.23
C SER A 113 4.81 -15.27 -4.65
N TYR A 114 3.63 -15.42 -4.02
CA TYR A 114 3.29 -16.63 -3.28
C TYR A 114 2.41 -17.62 -4.04
N TRP A 115 1.74 -17.16 -5.09
CA TRP A 115 0.88 -17.99 -5.92
C TRP A 115 0.94 -17.56 -7.40
N PRO A 116 2.14 -17.61 -8.03
CA PRO A 116 2.30 -17.20 -9.44
C PRO A 116 1.42 -18.02 -10.39
N TYR A 117 1.08 -19.25 -10.03
CA TYR A 117 0.21 -20.13 -10.82
C TYR A 117 -1.20 -19.55 -11.04
N LYS A 118 -1.66 -18.63 -10.18
CA LYS A 118 -2.88 -17.83 -10.41
C LYS A 118 -2.88 -17.15 -11.77
N PHE A 119 -1.71 -16.79 -12.27
CA PHE A 119 -1.55 -16.12 -13.57
C PHE A 119 -1.00 -17.03 -14.67
N LEU A 120 -0.74 -18.32 -14.37
CA LEU A 120 -0.12 -19.26 -15.30
C LEU A 120 -1.04 -20.41 -15.66
N THR A 121 -1.43 -21.20 -14.67
CA THR A 121 -2.07 -22.52 -14.87
C THR A 121 -3.37 -22.72 -14.11
N ASP A 122 -3.78 -21.80 -13.26
CA ASP A 122 -5.10 -21.85 -12.63
C ASP A 122 -6.19 -21.86 -13.70
N SER A 123 -7.31 -22.50 -13.41
CA SER A 123 -8.41 -22.69 -14.36
C SER A 123 -8.97 -21.38 -14.94
N ASP A 124 -8.80 -20.26 -14.22
CA ASP A 124 -9.23 -18.92 -14.61
C ASP A 124 -8.06 -17.95 -14.89
N ALA A 125 -6.83 -18.46 -15.09
CA ALA A 125 -5.65 -17.64 -15.30
C ALA A 125 -5.78 -16.71 -16.51
N ASP A 126 -6.20 -17.26 -17.65
CA ASP A 126 -6.36 -16.50 -18.88
C ASP A 126 -7.51 -15.48 -18.78
N GLU A 127 -8.59 -15.84 -18.09
CA GLU A 127 -9.72 -14.94 -17.85
C GLU A 127 -9.32 -13.77 -16.93
N THR A 128 -8.52 -14.04 -15.89
CA THR A 128 -7.94 -13.00 -15.02
C THR A 128 -7.13 -11.99 -15.84
N LEU A 129 -6.26 -12.47 -16.73
CA LEU A 129 -5.45 -11.60 -17.59
C LEU A 129 -6.30 -10.83 -18.63
N LYS A 130 -7.34 -11.45 -19.17
CA LYS A 130 -8.30 -10.75 -20.06
C LYS A 130 -9.04 -9.62 -19.32
N ASN A 131 -9.38 -9.80 -18.05
CA ASN A 131 -9.96 -8.74 -17.24
C ASN A 131 -8.96 -7.57 -17.07
N PHE A 132 -7.66 -7.85 -16.86
CA PHE A 132 -6.64 -6.81 -16.81
C PHE A 132 -6.53 -6.07 -18.15
N GLU A 133 -6.50 -6.79 -19.27
CA GLU A 133 -6.50 -6.18 -20.61
C GLU A 133 -7.74 -5.30 -20.85
N LYS A 134 -8.93 -5.74 -20.39
CA LYS A 134 -10.18 -4.99 -20.52
C LYS A 134 -10.07 -3.63 -19.82
N ILE A 135 -9.53 -3.62 -18.58
CA ILE A 135 -9.31 -2.39 -17.83
C ILE A 135 -8.34 -1.46 -18.58
N VAL A 136 -7.21 -1.98 -19.03
CA VAL A 136 -6.21 -1.18 -19.75
C VAL A 136 -6.77 -0.65 -21.09
N LYS A 137 -7.47 -1.48 -21.85
CA LYS A 137 -8.09 -1.10 -23.14
C LYS A 137 -9.19 -0.04 -22.99
N SER A 138 -9.82 0.07 -21.83
CA SER A 138 -10.78 1.14 -21.53
C SER A 138 -10.15 2.53 -21.37
N GLY A 139 -8.82 2.61 -21.32
CA GLY A 139 -8.07 3.83 -21.02
C GLY A 139 -7.80 4.05 -19.52
N THR A 140 -8.28 3.17 -18.65
CA THR A 140 -7.99 3.24 -17.21
C THR A 140 -6.62 2.63 -16.92
N HIS A 141 -5.80 3.34 -16.14
CA HIS A 141 -4.50 2.83 -15.72
C HIS A 141 -4.67 1.69 -14.71
N LEU A 142 -4.13 0.51 -15.01
CA LEU A 142 -4.11 -0.63 -14.10
C LEU A 142 -2.74 -0.80 -13.48
N ALA A 143 -2.66 -0.79 -12.14
CA ALA A 143 -1.43 -1.05 -11.40
C ALA A 143 -1.60 -2.22 -10.42
N ILE A 144 -0.78 -3.25 -10.60
CA ILE A 144 -0.66 -4.36 -9.66
C ILE A 144 0.34 -3.95 -8.58
N MET A 145 -0.15 -3.77 -7.35
CA MET A 145 0.65 -3.43 -6.18
C MET A 145 1.20 -4.73 -5.58
N ALA A 146 2.27 -5.24 -6.20
CA ALA A 146 2.84 -6.54 -5.89
C ALA A 146 3.71 -6.48 -4.64
N HIS A 147 3.48 -7.42 -3.72
CA HIS A 147 4.17 -7.48 -2.46
C HIS A 147 5.31 -8.52 -2.52
N PHE A 148 6.56 -8.06 -2.43
CA PHE A 148 7.77 -8.88 -2.38
C PHE A 148 8.59 -8.53 -1.14
N ASN A 149 8.77 -9.48 -0.24
CA ASN A 149 9.53 -9.26 1.00
C ASN A 149 11.02 -9.54 0.87
N HIS A 150 11.42 -10.41 -0.06
CA HIS A 150 12.81 -10.84 -0.18
C HIS A 150 13.18 -11.13 -1.64
N LEU A 151 14.47 -10.94 -1.96
CA LEU A 151 15.01 -11.20 -3.30
C LEU A 151 14.72 -12.62 -3.81
N VAL A 152 14.71 -13.60 -2.91
CA VAL A 152 14.45 -15.02 -3.25
C VAL A 152 13.07 -15.21 -3.89
N GLU A 153 12.07 -14.38 -3.50
CA GLU A 153 10.74 -14.40 -4.11
C GLU A 153 10.72 -14.04 -5.61
N LEU A 154 11.82 -13.51 -6.14
CA LEU A 154 11.98 -13.14 -7.56
C LEU A 154 12.88 -14.10 -8.34
N SER A 155 13.29 -15.22 -7.74
CA SER A 155 14.30 -16.12 -8.32
C SER A 155 13.71 -17.19 -9.22
N THR A 156 12.48 -17.64 -8.97
CA THR A 156 11.89 -18.79 -9.68
C THR A 156 11.32 -18.41 -11.05
N ASP A 157 11.33 -19.36 -11.98
CA ASP A 157 10.80 -19.13 -13.32
C ASP A 157 9.29 -18.89 -13.37
N PRO A 158 8.45 -19.59 -12.57
CA PRO A 158 7.02 -19.26 -12.51
C PRO A 158 6.74 -17.79 -12.16
N ILE A 159 7.51 -17.20 -11.23
CA ILE A 159 7.31 -15.79 -10.86
C ILE A 159 7.70 -14.85 -12.01
N LYS A 160 8.83 -15.14 -12.68
CA LYS A 160 9.27 -14.34 -13.85
C LYS A 160 8.24 -14.39 -14.97
N GLU A 161 7.69 -15.58 -15.26
CA GLU A 161 6.68 -15.74 -16.29
C GLU A 161 5.34 -15.09 -15.91
N ALA A 162 4.91 -15.18 -14.64
CA ALA A 162 3.73 -14.49 -14.15
C ALA A 162 3.86 -12.96 -14.29
N ILE A 163 5.00 -12.39 -13.92
CA ILE A 163 5.32 -10.97 -14.12
C ILE A 163 5.21 -10.61 -15.61
N LYS A 164 5.81 -11.41 -16.49
CA LYS A 164 5.77 -11.17 -17.94
C LYS A 164 4.35 -11.21 -18.48
N ARG A 165 3.53 -12.22 -18.10
CA ARG A 165 2.13 -12.33 -18.53
C ARG A 165 1.27 -11.14 -18.07
N ILE A 166 1.41 -10.73 -16.81
CA ILE A 166 0.72 -9.56 -16.29
C ILE A 166 1.11 -8.31 -17.08
N ARG A 167 2.40 -8.07 -17.31
CA ARG A 167 2.88 -6.92 -18.08
C ARG A 167 2.40 -6.91 -19.54
N ASN A 168 2.27 -8.07 -20.14
CA ASN A 168 1.75 -8.19 -21.52
C ASN A 168 0.30 -7.73 -21.64
N THR A 169 -0.47 -7.67 -20.56
CA THR A 169 -1.83 -7.07 -20.55
C THR A 169 -1.81 -5.54 -20.65
N GLY A 170 -0.65 -4.91 -20.50
CA GLY A 170 -0.48 -3.47 -20.36
C GLY A 170 -0.56 -2.96 -18.92
N ALA A 171 -0.85 -3.81 -17.95
CA ALA A 171 -0.82 -3.46 -16.53
C ALA A 171 0.60 -3.17 -16.06
N GLN A 172 0.77 -2.18 -15.21
CA GLN A 172 2.04 -1.90 -14.54
C GLN A 172 2.14 -2.69 -13.23
N ILE A 173 3.34 -3.16 -12.90
CA ILE A 173 3.62 -3.79 -11.60
C ILE A 173 4.45 -2.82 -10.77
N ARG A 174 3.88 -2.34 -9.67
CA ARG A 174 4.55 -1.53 -8.65
C ARG A 174 4.79 -2.38 -7.42
N THR A 175 6.04 -2.40 -6.92
CA THR A 175 6.42 -3.30 -5.83
C THR A 175 6.47 -2.59 -4.50
N GLN A 176 6.03 -3.28 -3.46
CA GLN A 176 6.02 -2.75 -2.10
C GLN A 176 6.31 -3.86 -1.08
N SER A 177 6.88 -3.49 0.06
CA SER A 177 7.13 -4.41 1.17
C SER A 177 7.36 -3.65 2.47
N PRO A 178 6.99 -4.20 3.62
CA PRO A 178 7.51 -3.72 4.89
C PRO A 178 8.97 -4.14 5.10
N LEU A 179 9.73 -3.26 5.75
CA LEU A 179 11.03 -3.60 6.33
C LEU A 179 10.78 -4.38 7.62
N LEU A 180 11.34 -5.59 7.71
CA LEU A 180 11.08 -6.56 8.76
C LEU A 180 12.39 -7.04 9.37
N ALA A 181 12.55 -6.88 10.68
CA ALA A 181 13.65 -7.54 11.40
C ALA A 181 13.62 -9.05 11.13
N HIS A 182 14.79 -9.66 11.11
CA HIS A 182 15.01 -11.11 10.88
C HIS A 182 14.71 -11.61 9.46
N ILE A 183 14.13 -10.79 8.58
CA ILE A 183 13.75 -11.21 7.22
C ILE A 183 14.49 -10.42 6.15
N ASN A 184 14.42 -9.09 6.21
CA ASN A 184 14.94 -8.24 5.14
C ASN A 184 15.61 -6.96 5.65
N ASP A 185 16.08 -6.94 6.88
CA ASP A 185 16.75 -5.78 7.49
C ASP A 185 18.22 -5.62 7.05
N ASP A 186 18.47 -5.85 5.77
CA ASP A 186 19.77 -5.77 5.11
C ASP A 186 19.72 -4.87 3.85
N ALA A 187 20.62 -3.89 3.78
CA ALA A 187 20.65 -2.92 2.70
C ALA A 187 21.04 -3.52 1.33
N ASP A 188 21.91 -4.53 1.31
CA ASP A 188 22.36 -5.18 0.07
C ASP A 188 21.26 -6.03 -0.51
N MET A 189 20.50 -6.70 0.35
CA MET A 189 19.31 -7.45 -0.07
C MET A 189 18.30 -6.53 -0.74
N TRP A 190 17.98 -5.37 -0.17
CA TRP A 190 17.06 -4.40 -0.77
C TRP A 190 17.57 -3.84 -2.09
N ALA A 191 18.84 -3.46 -2.17
CA ALA A 191 19.43 -2.98 -3.41
C ALA A 191 19.33 -4.02 -4.54
N LYS A 192 19.71 -5.27 -4.26
CA LYS A 192 19.61 -6.38 -5.21
C LYS A 192 18.16 -6.68 -5.59
N MET A 193 17.23 -6.61 -4.63
CA MET A 193 15.80 -6.82 -4.88
C MET A 193 15.25 -5.75 -5.82
N TRP A 194 15.52 -4.47 -5.60
CA TRP A 194 15.08 -3.38 -6.48
C TRP A 194 15.70 -3.48 -7.87
N GLN A 195 16.99 -3.80 -7.98
CA GLN A 195 17.64 -4.05 -9.27
C GLN A 195 16.96 -5.21 -10.02
N LYS A 196 16.65 -6.30 -9.32
CA LYS A 196 15.97 -7.46 -9.90
C LYS A 196 14.54 -7.11 -10.34
N GLN A 197 13.80 -6.37 -9.54
CA GLN A 197 12.46 -5.88 -9.89
C GLN A 197 12.50 -5.05 -11.17
N VAL A 198 13.41 -4.10 -11.29
CA VAL A 198 13.58 -3.28 -12.51
C VAL A 198 13.95 -4.16 -13.72
N SER A 199 14.86 -5.13 -13.57
CA SER A 199 15.24 -6.04 -14.66
C SER A 199 14.06 -6.89 -15.18
N LEU A 200 13.06 -7.14 -14.32
CA LEU A 200 11.82 -7.83 -14.68
C LEU A 200 10.72 -6.85 -15.17
N GLY A 201 11.03 -5.54 -15.21
CA GLY A 201 10.12 -4.48 -15.62
C GLY A 201 9.07 -4.11 -14.59
N CYS A 202 9.34 -4.39 -13.32
CA CYS A 202 8.58 -3.85 -12.20
C CYS A 202 9.14 -2.50 -11.76
N ILE A 203 8.31 -1.70 -11.10
CA ILE A 203 8.66 -0.37 -10.61
C ILE A 203 8.72 -0.41 -9.08
N PRO A 204 9.90 -0.30 -8.44
CA PRO A 204 9.99 -0.18 -6.98
C PRO A 204 9.17 1.03 -6.50
N TYR A 205 8.31 0.84 -5.48
CA TYR A 205 7.35 1.87 -5.13
C TYR A 205 7.37 2.27 -3.66
N TYR A 206 7.32 1.31 -2.72
CA TYR A 206 7.39 1.58 -1.29
C TYR A 206 8.26 0.59 -0.52
N MET A 207 9.08 1.13 0.40
CA MET A 207 9.52 0.44 1.60
C MET A 207 8.72 0.97 2.78
N PHE A 208 7.88 0.12 3.39
CA PHE A 208 7.10 0.49 4.56
C PHE A 208 7.82 0.15 5.86
N VAL A 209 7.57 0.91 6.89
CA VAL A 209 7.79 0.48 8.27
C VAL A 209 6.66 -0.50 8.63
N VAL A 210 6.97 -1.55 9.38
CA VAL A 210 5.95 -2.50 9.85
C VAL A 210 4.92 -1.78 10.73
N ARG A 211 3.64 -2.11 10.52
CA ARG A 211 2.53 -1.43 11.21
C ARG A 211 2.57 -1.67 12.73
N ASP A 212 2.02 -0.70 13.45
CA ASP A 212 1.82 -0.63 14.91
C ASP A 212 0.78 -1.63 15.45
N THR A 213 0.63 -2.77 14.80
CA THR A 213 -0.34 -3.82 15.12
C THR A 213 0.27 -5.21 15.01
N GLY A 214 -0.36 -6.20 15.65
CA GLY A 214 0.06 -7.59 15.55
C GLY A 214 1.47 -7.82 16.07
N ALA A 215 2.33 -8.38 15.23
CA ALA A 215 3.69 -8.78 15.57
C ALA A 215 4.73 -7.64 15.41
N GLN A 216 4.34 -6.37 15.55
CA GLN A 216 5.27 -5.23 15.38
C GLN A 216 6.51 -5.35 16.26
N GLN A 217 6.37 -5.75 17.52
CA GLN A 217 7.51 -5.86 18.44
C GLN A 217 8.55 -6.89 17.98
N TYR A 218 8.12 -7.95 17.29
CA TYR A 218 9.04 -8.95 16.76
C TYR A 218 9.69 -8.51 15.44
N PHE A 219 8.93 -7.86 14.55
CA PHE A 219 9.40 -7.47 13.23
C PHE A 219 9.84 -6.02 13.13
N GLY A 220 9.66 -5.21 14.17
CA GLY A 220 9.98 -3.79 14.20
C GLY A 220 11.48 -3.54 14.02
N VAL A 221 11.80 -2.57 13.17
CA VAL A 221 13.17 -2.06 12.99
C VAL A 221 13.16 -0.60 13.41
N PRO A 222 14.07 -0.17 14.30
CA PRO A 222 14.16 1.24 14.70
C PRO A 222 14.24 2.17 13.49
N LEU A 223 13.52 3.29 13.54
CA LEU A 223 13.40 4.22 12.40
C LEU A 223 14.75 4.74 11.91
N VAL A 224 15.69 4.97 12.82
CA VAL A 224 17.07 5.38 12.48
C VAL A 224 17.80 4.27 11.71
N LYS A 225 17.65 3.00 12.13
CA LYS A 225 18.22 1.85 11.40
C LYS A 225 17.52 1.68 10.06
N ALA A 226 16.20 1.83 10.03
CA ALA A 226 15.39 1.71 8.81
C ALA A 226 15.80 2.74 7.74
N GLU A 227 16.00 3.99 8.14
CA GLU A 227 16.53 5.05 7.26
C GLU A 227 17.92 4.72 6.74
N LYS A 228 18.82 4.27 7.61
CA LYS A 228 20.19 3.89 7.22
C LYS A 228 20.19 2.75 6.20
N ILE A 229 19.34 1.74 6.38
CA ILE A 229 19.16 0.63 5.43
C ILE A 229 18.65 1.17 4.10
N PHE A 230 17.58 1.97 4.12
CA PHE A 230 17.00 2.56 2.92
C PHE A 230 18.02 3.39 2.15
N ARG A 231 18.66 4.37 2.80
CA ARG A 231 19.64 5.25 2.19
C ARG A 231 20.84 4.49 1.64
N THR A 232 21.32 3.47 2.34
CA THR A 232 22.42 2.63 1.87
C THR A 232 22.03 1.83 0.62
N ALA A 233 20.86 1.22 0.61
CA ALA A 233 20.34 0.50 -0.56
C ALA A 233 20.09 1.45 -1.75
N PHE A 234 19.47 2.59 -1.50
CA PHE A 234 19.14 3.61 -2.51
C PHE A 234 20.38 4.16 -3.24
N ARG A 235 21.50 4.27 -2.55
CA ARG A 235 22.78 4.71 -3.13
C ARG A 235 23.43 3.68 -4.04
N LYS A 236 23.07 2.39 -3.92
CA LYS A 236 23.62 1.27 -4.68
C LYS A 236 22.87 0.95 -5.96
N VAL A 237 21.79 1.66 -6.26
CA VAL A 237 20.94 1.40 -7.43
C VAL A 237 20.91 2.55 -8.41
N SER A 238 20.56 2.26 -9.67
CA SER A 238 20.39 3.26 -10.73
C SER A 238 19.14 4.11 -10.53
N GLY A 239 19.03 5.22 -11.28
CA GLY A 239 17.86 6.12 -11.26
C GLY A 239 16.53 5.41 -11.46
N LEU A 240 16.47 4.39 -12.33
CA LEU A 240 15.23 3.63 -12.58
C LEU A 240 14.75 2.82 -11.36
N ALA A 241 15.64 2.41 -10.47
CA ALA A 241 15.26 1.76 -9.22
C ALA A 241 15.03 2.77 -8.06
N ARG A 242 15.43 4.04 -8.23
CA ARG A 242 15.23 5.13 -7.26
C ARG A 242 13.83 5.73 -7.29
N THR A 243 12.85 5.00 -7.78
CA THR A 243 11.43 5.35 -7.72
C THR A 243 10.79 4.98 -6.38
N VAL A 244 11.46 4.13 -5.60
CA VAL A 244 10.99 3.70 -4.29
C VAL A 244 10.97 4.86 -3.28
N ARG A 245 9.90 4.92 -2.49
CA ARG A 245 9.72 5.86 -1.38
C ARG A 245 9.77 5.13 -0.05
N GLY A 246 10.47 5.69 0.91
CA GLY A 246 10.57 5.09 2.24
C GLY A 246 11.84 5.47 3.01
N PRO A 247 11.96 4.95 4.23
CA PRO A 247 10.95 4.16 4.95
C PRO A 247 9.70 5.00 5.22
N SER A 248 8.51 4.41 5.09
CA SER A 248 7.29 5.16 5.33
C SER A 248 6.31 4.44 6.24
N MET A 249 5.65 5.19 7.13
CA MET A 249 4.64 4.73 8.08
C MET A 249 3.25 5.13 7.59
N SER A 250 2.28 4.22 7.63
CA SER A 250 0.87 4.56 7.40
C SER A 250 0.21 4.87 8.76
N ALA A 251 0.60 6.00 9.36
CA ALA A 251 0.17 6.46 10.67
C ALA A 251 -1.19 7.21 10.63
N THR A 252 -1.66 7.63 11.80
CA THR A 252 -2.96 8.30 11.94
C THR A 252 -3.09 9.58 11.10
N PRO A 253 -2.11 10.52 11.09
CA PRO A 253 -2.22 11.74 10.28
C PRO A 253 -2.10 11.48 8.78
N GLY A 254 -1.43 10.40 8.38
CA GLY A 254 -1.19 10.10 6.98
C GLY A 254 -0.04 9.14 6.75
N LYS A 255 0.53 9.19 5.57
CA LYS A 255 1.71 8.40 5.20
C LYS A 255 2.96 9.23 5.46
N VAL A 256 3.62 8.94 6.58
CA VAL A 256 4.82 9.64 7.04
C VAL A 256 6.07 9.01 6.44
N HIS A 257 6.89 9.81 5.81
CA HIS A 257 8.20 9.44 5.25
C HIS A 257 9.31 9.86 6.21
N VAL A 258 10.21 8.95 6.54
CA VAL A 258 11.43 9.23 7.26
C VAL A 258 12.49 9.71 6.28
N LEU A 259 12.80 11.01 6.28
CA LEU A 259 13.74 11.63 5.35
C LEU A 259 15.19 11.39 5.74
N GLY A 260 15.48 11.38 7.04
CA GLY A 260 16.81 11.16 7.55
C GLY A 260 17.07 11.77 8.91
N VAL A 261 18.29 11.55 9.39
CA VAL A 261 18.80 12.18 10.60
C VAL A 261 19.65 13.38 10.21
N SER A 262 19.44 14.52 10.85
CA SER A 262 20.18 15.75 10.64
C SER A 262 20.58 16.40 11.99
N GLU A 263 21.36 17.46 11.93
CA GLU A 263 21.69 18.27 13.09
C GLU A 263 21.21 19.71 12.83
N ILE A 264 20.43 20.25 13.77
CA ILE A 264 19.89 21.61 13.73
C ILE A 264 20.25 22.29 15.04
N ASN A 265 21.01 23.40 14.98
CA ASN A 265 21.49 24.14 16.15
C ASN A 265 22.19 23.25 17.21
N GLY A 266 23.02 22.31 16.75
CA GLY A 266 23.72 21.36 17.63
C GLY A 266 22.85 20.24 18.22
N GLN A 267 21.58 20.17 17.85
CA GLN A 267 20.67 19.13 18.28
C GLN A 267 20.44 18.12 17.15
N LYS A 268 20.63 16.83 17.44
CA LYS A 268 20.30 15.74 16.54
C LYS A 268 18.80 15.58 16.42
N VAL A 269 18.27 15.57 15.21
CA VAL A 269 16.85 15.46 14.92
C VAL A 269 16.57 14.45 13.83
N MET A 270 15.38 13.88 13.82
CA MET A 270 14.84 13.09 12.72
C MET A 270 13.94 13.98 11.87
N ALA A 271 14.27 14.12 10.58
CA ALA A 271 13.46 14.85 9.60
C ALA A 271 12.41 13.94 8.98
N LEU A 272 11.19 14.40 8.92
CA LEU A 272 10.00 13.68 8.48
C LEU A 272 9.16 14.56 7.56
N GLN A 273 8.32 13.95 6.72
CA GLN A 273 7.28 14.65 5.97
C GLN A 273 6.10 13.73 5.69
N LEU A 274 4.94 14.27 5.39
CA LEU A 274 3.79 13.50 4.93
C LEU A 274 3.82 13.35 3.40
N LEU A 275 3.83 12.11 2.91
CA LEU A 275 3.67 11.78 1.48
C LEU A 275 2.21 11.85 1.04
N GLN A 276 1.29 11.56 1.95
CA GLN A 276 -0.15 11.69 1.86
C GLN A 276 -0.66 12.07 3.24
N GLY A 277 -1.61 12.97 3.33
CA GLY A 277 -2.19 13.46 4.58
C GLY A 277 -3.71 13.38 4.58
N ARG A 278 -4.31 13.38 5.77
CA ARG A 278 -5.77 13.57 5.91
C ARG A 278 -6.22 14.94 5.46
N GLU A 279 -5.32 15.93 5.56
CA GLU A 279 -5.46 17.26 4.99
C GLU A 279 -4.41 17.42 3.89
N SER A 280 -4.80 17.89 2.73
CA SER A 280 -3.90 18.09 1.59
C SER A 280 -2.77 19.07 1.89
N GLU A 281 -3.03 20.08 2.71
CA GLU A 281 -2.06 21.11 3.11
C GLU A 281 -0.91 20.57 3.98
N TRP A 282 -1.08 19.39 4.59
CA TRP A 282 -0.01 18.75 5.36
C TRP A 282 1.04 18.06 4.48
N VAL A 283 0.67 17.76 3.23
CA VAL A 283 1.51 16.97 2.32
C VAL A 283 2.76 17.76 1.92
N GLY A 284 3.92 17.12 2.05
CA GLY A 284 5.20 17.72 1.69
C GLY A 284 5.79 18.67 2.74
N VAL A 285 5.05 19.06 3.78
CA VAL A 285 5.56 19.91 4.86
C VAL A 285 6.56 19.11 5.70
N PRO A 286 7.85 19.53 5.80
CA PRO A 286 8.80 18.87 6.65
C PRO A 286 8.54 19.19 8.12
N PHE A 287 8.70 18.19 8.98
CA PHE A 287 8.65 18.34 10.42
C PHE A 287 9.74 17.53 11.09
N PHE A 288 10.05 17.84 12.36
CA PHE A 288 11.21 17.31 13.03
C PHE A 288 10.84 16.68 14.37
N ALA A 289 11.31 15.45 14.57
CA ALA A 289 11.25 14.78 15.85
C ALA A 289 12.61 14.80 16.54
N LYS A 290 12.62 14.71 17.87
CA LYS A 290 13.84 14.43 18.62
C LYS A 290 14.45 13.12 18.12
N TYR A 291 15.78 13.06 18.13
CA TYR A 291 16.48 11.83 17.81
C TYR A 291 16.19 10.78 18.89
N ASP A 292 15.67 9.64 18.47
CA ASP A 292 15.49 8.46 19.30
C ASP A 292 15.97 7.23 18.52
N GLU A 293 16.95 6.50 19.07
CA GLU A 293 17.53 5.33 18.43
C GLU A 293 16.64 4.08 18.52
N ASN A 294 15.62 4.09 19.39
CA ASN A 294 14.75 2.96 19.68
C ASN A 294 13.34 3.10 19.06
N ALA A 295 12.92 4.31 18.70
CA ALA A 295 11.61 4.56 18.14
C ALA A 295 11.37 3.72 16.88
N ILE A 296 10.25 2.99 16.85
CA ILE A 296 9.84 2.13 15.72
C ILE A 296 8.59 2.63 14.99
N TRP A 297 7.89 3.61 15.57
CA TRP A 297 6.67 4.18 15.01
C TRP A 297 6.58 5.68 15.29
N LEU A 298 5.62 6.36 14.64
CA LEU A 298 5.41 7.80 14.80
C LEU A 298 5.07 8.19 16.24
N ASP A 299 4.26 7.36 16.92
CA ASP A 299 3.79 7.64 18.27
C ASP A 299 4.88 7.48 19.35
N ASP A 300 6.01 6.86 19.00
CA ASP A 300 7.20 6.80 19.87
C ASP A 300 8.03 8.11 19.82
N LEU A 301 7.74 8.99 18.84
CA LEU A 301 8.53 10.18 18.58
C LEU A 301 7.97 11.42 19.30
N GLU A 302 8.87 12.23 19.82
CA GLU A 302 8.55 13.55 20.37
C GLU A 302 8.94 14.67 19.39
N PRO A 303 8.19 15.80 19.34
CA PRO A 303 8.59 16.96 18.56
C PRO A 303 9.97 17.50 18.96
N ALA A 304 10.84 17.76 17.98
CA ALA A 304 12.13 18.38 18.24
C ALA A 304 11.99 19.85 18.66
N PHE A 305 10.99 20.53 18.12
CA PHE A 305 10.72 21.94 18.35
C PHE A 305 9.24 22.12 18.77
N GLY A 306 9.02 22.93 19.80
CA GLY A 306 7.68 23.12 20.36
C GLY A 306 7.21 21.95 21.22
N LYS A 307 5.90 21.92 21.47
CA LYS A 307 5.24 20.91 22.33
C LYS A 307 4.46 19.86 21.54
N LYS A 308 4.22 20.11 20.27
CA LYS A 308 3.37 19.27 19.39
C LYS A 308 3.90 19.31 17.96
N PHE A 309 3.59 18.28 17.20
CA PHE A 309 3.70 18.32 15.74
C PHE A 309 2.60 19.23 15.15
N PHE A 310 2.88 19.84 14.03
CA PHE A 310 2.04 20.88 13.42
C PHE A 310 0.59 20.42 13.11
N PHE A 311 0.38 19.11 12.90
CA PHE A 311 -0.91 18.52 12.53
C PHE A 311 -1.75 18.06 13.75
N GLU A 312 -1.20 18.00 14.97
CA GLU A 312 -1.84 17.29 16.09
C GLU A 312 -3.15 17.95 16.56
N ASP A 313 -3.20 19.27 16.63
CA ASP A 313 -4.40 19.99 17.12
C ASP A 313 -5.57 19.84 16.14
N GLU A 314 -5.29 19.96 14.85
CA GLU A 314 -6.29 19.78 13.81
C GLU A 314 -6.74 18.33 13.72
N LEU A 315 -5.79 17.38 13.83
CA LEU A 315 -6.09 15.96 13.85
C LEU A 315 -7.03 15.60 15.01
N LYS A 316 -6.78 16.10 16.21
CA LYS A 316 -7.65 15.90 17.38
C LYS A 316 -9.03 16.50 17.16
N THR A 317 -9.12 17.71 16.63
CA THR A 317 -10.39 18.41 16.45
C THR A 317 -11.28 17.74 15.42
N LYS A 318 -10.72 17.34 14.28
CA LYS A 318 -11.50 16.84 13.14
C LYS A 318 -11.76 15.32 13.19
N TYR A 319 -10.83 14.54 13.75
CA TYR A 319 -10.83 13.08 13.56
C TYR A 319 -10.94 12.22 14.83
N THR A 320 -10.88 12.82 16.02
CA THR A 320 -11.03 12.05 17.28
C THR A 320 -12.50 11.93 17.73
N LYS A 321 -13.43 12.59 17.06
CA LYS A 321 -14.88 12.52 17.38
C LYS A 321 -15.61 11.34 16.74
N THR A 322 -14.92 10.43 16.07
CA THR A 322 -15.50 9.28 15.33
C THR A 322 -14.90 7.94 15.76
N ALA A 323 -14.55 7.80 17.03
CA ALA A 323 -14.21 6.51 17.65
C ALA A 323 -15.36 6.02 18.52
#